data_e04d1833367cb83f9b40ce16bc70c722
#
_entry.id   e04d1833367cb83f9b40ce16bc70c722
#
_cell.length_a   1.000
_cell.length_b   1.000
_cell.length_c   1.000
_cell.angle_alpha   90.00
_cell.angle_beta   90.00
_cell.angle_gamma   90.00
#
_symmetry.space_group_name_H-M   'P 1'
#
loop_
_entity.id
_entity.type
_entity.pdbx_description
1 polymer ?
#
loop_
_entity_poly.entity_id
_entity_poly.type
_entity_poly.pdbx_seq_one_letter_code
_entity_poly.pdbx_strand_id
1 'polypeptide(L)'
;MQTEKRGNRIAVLIPCYNEALTIGNVVRDYRQALPDADIYVYDNNSTDETARLAREAGAIVRPEPRQGKGNVVRTMFRDIEADCYLMVDGDDTYPASQAAALCAPVLEGRADMVIGDRLSSTYFTENKRPFHNCGNMLVRRCINMFWKRGRQIEDVMTGMRAMSPLFVKSFPILSQGFEIETEMTIFSLANNFRIASMPIQYRDRPEGSFSKLSTFRDGFRVLKTIAVLFKDYRPLLVFWSVACLLALLSLGLFLPVLGEYMS
;
A
#
# COMPACT_ATOMS: atom_id res chain seq x y z
N MET A 1 22.36 -33.42 -8.50
CA MET A 1 22.76 -32.10 -8.00
C MET A 1 21.68 -31.67 -7.01
N GLN A 2 21.91 -31.93 -5.72
CA GLN A 2 20.97 -31.53 -4.65
C GLN A 2 21.06 -30.02 -4.54
N THR A 3 20.01 -29.30 -4.94
CA THR A 3 19.80 -27.91 -4.57
C THR A 3 19.58 -27.88 -3.07
N GLU A 4 20.59 -27.47 -2.30
CA GLU A 4 20.38 -27.05 -0.91
C GLU A 4 19.17 -26.11 -0.91
N LYS A 5 18.14 -26.49 -0.15
CA LYS A 5 17.02 -25.57 0.18
C LYS A 5 17.65 -24.40 0.95
N ARG A 6 18.01 -23.33 0.27
CA ARG A 6 18.22 -22.04 0.93
C ARG A 6 16.97 -21.78 1.76
N GLY A 7 17.15 -21.61 3.08
CA GLY A 7 16.05 -21.26 3.95
C GLY A 7 15.33 -20.03 3.39
N ASN A 8 14.01 -19.99 3.52
CA ASN A 8 13.16 -18.90 3.01
C ASN A 8 13.61 -17.57 3.63
N ARG A 9 14.21 -16.70 2.84
CA ARG A 9 14.72 -15.40 3.28
C ARG A 9 13.60 -14.38 3.32
N ILE A 10 13.26 -13.90 4.52
CA ILE A 10 12.28 -12.83 4.73
C ILE A 10 13.03 -11.51 4.88
N ALA A 11 12.60 -10.47 4.16
CA ALA A 11 13.03 -9.10 4.37
C ALA A 11 11.88 -8.27 4.94
N VAL A 12 12.06 -7.73 6.15
CA VAL A 12 11.14 -6.75 6.73
C VAL A 12 11.55 -5.37 6.26
N LEU A 13 10.62 -4.64 5.63
CA LEU A 13 10.83 -3.35 4.99
C LEU A 13 10.12 -2.26 5.79
N ILE A 14 10.86 -1.35 6.40
CA ILE A 14 10.33 -0.30 7.26
C ILE A 14 10.72 1.07 6.71
N PRO A 15 9.86 1.72 5.91
CA PRO A 15 10.06 3.11 5.52
C PRO A 15 9.82 4.03 6.71
N CYS A 16 10.80 4.91 7.03
CA CYS A 16 10.75 5.78 8.20
C CYS A 16 10.98 7.24 7.87
N TYR A 17 10.22 8.11 8.57
CA TYR A 17 10.43 9.55 8.58
C TYR A 17 10.00 10.13 9.95
N ASN A 18 10.98 10.55 10.77
CA ASN A 18 10.74 11.10 12.10
C ASN A 18 9.89 10.16 13.00
N GLU A 19 10.40 8.93 13.24
CA GLU A 19 9.77 7.90 14.07
C GLU A 19 10.69 7.47 15.24
N ALA A 20 11.51 8.41 15.78
CA ALA A 20 12.46 8.12 16.87
C ALA A 20 11.79 7.49 18.11
N LEU A 21 10.53 7.85 18.40
CA LEU A 21 9.80 7.32 19.56
C LEU A 21 9.45 5.83 19.43
N THR A 22 9.29 5.32 18.22
CA THR A 22 8.70 4.01 17.95
C THR A 22 9.66 3.02 17.30
N ILE A 23 10.56 3.51 16.43
CA ILE A 23 11.35 2.64 15.55
C ILE A 23 12.18 1.59 16.29
N GLY A 24 12.74 1.94 17.46
CA GLY A 24 13.53 1.00 18.25
C GLY A 24 12.70 -0.19 18.78
N ASN A 25 11.44 0.05 19.16
CA ASN A 25 10.51 -1.00 19.58
C ASN A 25 10.10 -1.85 18.37
N VAL A 26 9.70 -1.20 17.28
CA VAL A 26 9.30 -1.89 16.06
C VAL A 26 10.38 -2.86 15.59
N VAL A 27 11.63 -2.43 15.51
CA VAL A 27 12.75 -3.30 15.08
C VAL A 27 12.93 -4.49 16.03
N ARG A 28 12.88 -4.27 17.36
CA ARG A 28 13.02 -5.36 18.36
C ARG A 28 11.88 -6.36 18.27
N ASP A 29 10.63 -5.89 18.15
CA ASP A 29 9.44 -6.73 18.08
C ASP A 29 9.45 -7.61 16.83
N TYR A 30 9.78 -7.03 15.66
CA TYR A 30 9.89 -7.79 14.40
C TYR A 30 11.07 -8.76 14.41
N ARG A 31 12.20 -8.42 15.05
CA ARG A 31 13.32 -9.35 15.25
C ARG A 31 12.95 -10.53 16.14
N GLN A 32 12.16 -10.29 17.18
CA GLN A 32 11.67 -11.36 18.04
C GLN A 32 10.65 -12.26 17.31
N ALA A 33 9.75 -11.68 16.52
CA ALA A 33 8.72 -12.42 15.80
C ALA A 33 9.26 -13.20 14.58
N LEU A 34 10.34 -12.71 13.97
CA LEU A 34 10.99 -13.27 12.77
C LEU A 34 12.52 -13.26 12.98
N PRO A 35 13.08 -14.20 13.81
CA PRO A 35 14.49 -14.17 14.18
C PRO A 35 15.47 -14.27 13.00
N ASP A 36 15.08 -15.00 11.94
CA ASP A 36 15.91 -15.23 10.75
C ASP A 36 15.68 -14.18 9.65
N ALA A 37 14.84 -13.17 9.89
CA ALA A 37 14.56 -12.15 8.91
C ALA A 37 15.62 -11.02 8.92
N ASP A 38 15.94 -10.51 7.73
CA ASP A 38 16.68 -9.26 7.61
C ASP A 38 15.73 -8.07 7.80
N ILE A 39 16.02 -7.17 8.76
CA ILE A 39 15.19 -6.00 9.02
C ILE A 39 15.86 -4.76 8.42
N TYR A 40 15.23 -4.17 7.41
CA TYR A 40 15.68 -2.98 6.70
C TYR A 40 14.85 -1.78 7.12
N VAL A 41 15.54 -0.74 7.60
CA VAL A 41 14.96 0.58 7.84
C VAL A 41 15.54 1.56 6.81
N TYR A 42 14.67 2.16 6.00
CA TYR A 42 15.08 3.22 5.10
C TYR A 42 14.64 4.57 5.65
N ASP A 43 15.63 5.34 6.04
CA ASP A 43 15.44 6.68 6.60
C ASP A 43 15.24 7.71 5.49
N ASN A 44 14.08 8.35 5.49
CA ASN A 44 13.67 9.30 4.46
C ASN A 44 13.86 10.76 4.91
N ASN A 45 15.11 11.14 5.18
CA ASN A 45 15.52 12.46 5.65
C ASN A 45 14.94 12.82 7.03
N SER A 46 14.95 11.89 7.99
CA SER A 46 14.57 12.21 9.36
C SER A 46 15.51 13.27 9.95
N THR A 47 14.94 14.17 10.73
CA THR A 47 15.64 15.23 11.46
C THR A 47 15.83 14.91 12.94
N ASP A 48 15.28 13.76 13.37
CA ASP A 48 15.38 13.22 14.72
C ASP A 48 16.36 12.02 14.77
N GLU A 49 16.39 11.31 15.88
CA GLU A 49 17.27 10.18 16.13
C GLU A 49 16.82 8.86 15.47
N THR A 50 15.84 8.87 14.54
CA THR A 50 15.26 7.66 13.92
C THR A 50 16.33 6.70 13.41
N ALA A 51 17.26 7.18 12.57
CA ALA A 51 18.27 6.34 11.94
C ALA A 51 19.26 5.74 12.96
N ARG A 52 19.62 6.48 14.02
CA ARG A 52 20.50 6.01 15.09
C ARG A 52 19.82 4.90 15.90
N LEU A 53 18.60 5.16 16.38
CA LEU A 53 17.85 4.22 17.20
C LEU A 53 17.52 2.92 16.46
N ALA A 54 17.23 3.01 15.15
CA ALA A 54 17.03 1.83 14.32
C ALA A 54 18.29 0.95 14.22
N ARG A 55 19.49 1.56 14.05
CA ARG A 55 20.76 0.81 14.05
C ARG A 55 21.06 0.16 15.40
N GLU A 56 20.84 0.87 16.48
CA GLU A 56 21.05 0.36 17.85
C GLU A 56 20.12 -0.81 18.16
N ALA A 57 18.89 -0.81 17.60
CA ALA A 57 17.97 -1.93 17.69
C ALA A 57 18.34 -3.12 16.77
N GLY A 58 19.38 -2.96 15.92
CA GLY A 58 19.93 -4.01 15.08
C GLY A 58 19.38 -4.04 13.63
N ALA A 59 18.72 -3.00 13.15
CA ALA A 59 18.28 -2.93 11.77
C ALA A 59 19.43 -2.56 10.80
N ILE A 60 19.30 -3.01 9.56
CA ILE A 60 20.12 -2.55 8.42
C ILE A 60 19.53 -1.21 7.96
N VAL A 61 20.19 -0.11 8.30
CA VAL A 61 19.69 1.24 8.02
C VAL A 61 20.35 1.82 6.76
N ARG A 62 19.51 2.29 5.82
CA ARG A 62 19.94 2.97 4.59
C ARG A 62 19.20 4.31 4.43
N PRO A 63 19.84 5.35 3.87
CA PRO A 63 19.17 6.62 3.57
C PRO A 63 18.44 6.57 2.23
N GLU A 64 17.28 7.26 2.14
CA GLU A 64 16.64 7.59 0.86
C GLU A 64 16.45 9.12 0.81
N PRO A 65 17.22 9.83 -0.03
CA PRO A 65 17.20 11.30 -0.06
C PRO A 65 15.94 11.87 -0.73
N ARG A 66 15.24 11.10 -1.57
CA ARG A 66 14.01 11.56 -2.22
C ARG A 66 12.84 11.41 -1.26
N GLN A 67 12.31 12.54 -0.81
CA GLN A 67 11.20 12.55 0.16
C GLN A 67 9.95 11.88 -0.39
N GLY A 68 9.34 11.00 0.43
CA GLY A 68 8.07 10.34 0.16
C GLY A 68 8.13 8.81 0.23
N LYS A 69 7.11 8.20 0.85
CA LYS A 69 7.03 6.76 1.10
C LYS A 69 7.19 5.92 -0.18
N GLY A 70 6.57 6.34 -1.28
CA GLY A 70 6.69 5.65 -2.57
C GLY A 70 8.13 5.65 -3.11
N ASN A 71 8.90 6.72 -2.90
CA ASN A 71 10.31 6.76 -3.28
C ASN A 71 11.15 5.78 -2.43
N VAL A 72 10.87 5.71 -1.13
CA VAL A 72 11.51 4.75 -0.21
C VAL A 72 11.24 3.32 -0.67
N VAL A 73 9.97 2.98 -0.89
CA VAL A 73 9.58 1.61 -1.31
C VAL A 73 10.21 1.25 -2.66
N ARG A 74 10.29 2.19 -3.60
CA ARG A 74 10.98 1.99 -4.89
C ARG A 74 12.44 1.59 -4.69
N THR A 75 13.15 2.29 -3.82
CA THR A 75 14.55 2.01 -3.53
C THR A 75 14.71 0.67 -2.82
N MET A 76 13.85 0.37 -1.83
CA MET A 76 13.84 -0.94 -1.16
C MET A 76 13.62 -2.10 -2.13
N PHE A 77 12.63 -2.01 -3.02
CA PHE A 77 12.29 -3.06 -3.99
C PHE A 77 13.39 -3.27 -5.03
N ARG A 78 14.14 -2.23 -5.36
CA ARG A 78 15.31 -2.33 -6.25
C ARG A 78 16.51 -2.98 -5.57
N ASP A 79 16.79 -2.59 -4.31
CA ASP A 79 18.06 -2.87 -3.65
C ASP A 79 18.06 -4.19 -2.86
N ILE A 80 16.88 -4.70 -2.49
CA ILE A 80 16.74 -5.85 -1.60
C ILE A 80 16.29 -7.08 -2.39
N GLU A 81 16.93 -8.23 -2.11
CA GLU A 81 16.57 -9.53 -2.63
C GLU A 81 16.11 -10.43 -1.48
N ALA A 82 14.90 -11.00 -1.57
CA ALA A 82 14.32 -11.90 -0.58
C ALA A 82 13.30 -12.84 -1.23
N ASP A 83 12.89 -13.90 -0.53
CA ASP A 83 11.82 -14.81 -0.93
C ASP A 83 10.44 -14.32 -0.50
N CYS A 84 10.40 -13.48 0.55
CA CYS A 84 9.20 -12.78 1.01
C CYS A 84 9.60 -11.38 1.52
N TYR A 85 8.85 -10.38 1.08
CA TYR A 85 9.01 -8.98 1.50
C TYR A 85 7.84 -8.61 2.40
N LEU A 86 8.12 -8.32 3.66
CA LEU A 86 7.12 -7.84 4.62
C LEU A 86 7.28 -6.34 4.82
N MET A 87 6.40 -5.55 4.23
CA MET A 87 6.35 -4.10 4.44
C MET A 87 5.53 -3.77 5.68
N VAL A 88 6.04 -2.87 6.52
CA VAL A 88 5.37 -2.37 7.73
C VAL A 88 5.75 -0.91 7.99
N ASP A 89 4.88 -0.17 8.69
CA ASP A 89 5.17 1.21 9.08
C ASP A 89 6.05 1.26 10.35
N GLY A 90 6.86 2.31 10.49
CA GLY A 90 7.76 2.51 11.62
C GLY A 90 7.10 3.10 12.88
N ASP A 91 5.77 3.26 12.89
CA ASP A 91 5.00 3.99 13.90
C ASP A 91 4.39 3.14 15.01
N ASP A 92 4.76 1.87 15.08
CA ASP A 92 4.30 0.86 16.07
C ASP A 92 2.78 0.59 16.07
N THR A 93 2.11 0.85 14.96
CA THR A 93 0.67 0.59 14.83
C THR A 93 0.35 -0.86 14.45
N TYR A 94 1.33 -1.63 13.95
CA TYR A 94 1.18 -3.02 13.53
C TYR A 94 1.95 -3.97 14.45
N PRO A 95 1.26 -4.76 15.30
CA PRO A 95 1.91 -5.75 16.16
C PRO A 95 2.66 -6.82 15.34
N ALA A 96 3.91 -7.09 15.71
CA ALA A 96 4.76 -8.07 15.03
C ALA A 96 4.30 -9.53 15.19
N SER A 97 3.43 -9.82 16.17
CA SER A 97 2.94 -11.18 16.46
C SER A 97 2.27 -11.89 15.27
N GLN A 98 1.76 -11.13 14.32
CA GLN A 98 1.08 -11.66 13.13
C GLN A 98 1.97 -11.72 11.88
N ALA A 99 3.22 -11.29 11.98
CA ALA A 99 4.17 -11.20 10.87
C ALA A 99 4.41 -12.55 10.17
N ALA A 100 4.68 -13.61 10.95
CA ALA A 100 4.91 -14.94 10.39
C ALA A 100 3.68 -15.50 9.66
N ALA A 101 2.49 -15.31 10.22
CA ALA A 101 1.24 -15.75 9.60
C ALA A 101 0.95 -15.01 8.29
N LEU A 102 1.32 -13.71 8.21
CA LEU A 102 1.16 -12.92 7.00
C LEU A 102 2.14 -13.36 5.88
N CYS A 103 3.37 -13.75 6.24
CA CYS A 103 4.38 -14.22 5.29
C CYS A 103 4.12 -15.65 4.78
N ALA A 104 3.50 -16.51 5.57
CA ALA A 104 3.34 -17.93 5.25
C ALA A 104 2.67 -18.20 3.88
N PRO A 105 1.53 -17.56 3.49
CA PRO A 105 0.94 -17.80 2.16
C PRO A 105 1.83 -17.41 0.99
N VAL A 106 2.72 -16.42 1.17
CA VAL A 106 3.69 -16.00 0.15
C VAL A 106 4.79 -17.06 0.03
N LEU A 107 5.37 -17.49 1.14
CA LEU A 107 6.44 -18.49 1.18
C LEU A 107 5.99 -19.87 0.66
N GLU A 108 4.72 -20.21 0.88
CA GLU A 108 4.10 -21.42 0.36
C GLU A 108 3.65 -21.30 -1.10
N GLY A 109 3.85 -20.16 -1.74
CA GLY A 109 3.44 -19.92 -3.13
C GLY A 109 1.92 -19.89 -3.34
N ARG A 110 1.11 -19.69 -2.28
CA ARG A 110 -0.36 -19.61 -2.35
C ARG A 110 -0.86 -18.20 -2.67
N ALA A 111 -0.07 -17.16 -2.36
CA ALA A 111 -0.39 -15.76 -2.64
C ALA A 111 0.84 -15.02 -3.18
N ASP A 112 0.60 -14.01 -4.00
CA ASP A 112 1.62 -13.08 -4.48
C ASP A 112 1.65 -11.81 -3.62
N MET A 113 0.51 -11.48 -3.00
CA MET A 113 0.41 -10.43 -1.98
C MET A 113 -0.61 -10.82 -0.91
N VAL A 114 -0.23 -10.63 0.36
CA VAL A 114 -1.13 -10.76 1.52
C VAL A 114 -1.29 -9.39 2.15
N ILE A 115 -2.53 -8.93 2.25
CA ILE A 115 -2.89 -7.63 2.81
C ILE A 115 -3.30 -7.84 4.28
N GLY A 116 -2.68 -7.12 5.20
CA GLY A 116 -3.09 -7.05 6.59
C GLY A 116 -4.35 -6.18 6.72
N ASP A 117 -5.50 -6.80 6.93
CA ASP A 117 -6.79 -6.11 7.02
C ASP A 117 -7.04 -5.62 8.45
N ARG A 118 -6.89 -4.31 8.65
CA ARG A 118 -7.15 -3.63 9.92
C ARG A 118 -8.65 -3.44 10.15
N LEU A 119 -9.41 -3.22 9.07
CA LEU A 119 -10.81 -2.78 9.13
C LEU A 119 -11.74 -3.87 9.64
N SER A 120 -11.37 -5.14 9.46
CA SER A 120 -12.09 -6.30 10.00
C SER A 120 -11.73 -6.63 11.47
N SER A 121 -10.93 -5.81 12.15
CA SER A 121 -10.40 -6.07 13.48
C SER A 121 -10.67 -4.88 14.42
N THR A 122 -9.64 -4.40 15.16
CA THR A 122 -9.74 -3.40 16.22
C THR A 122 -9.73 -1.95 15.72
N TYR A 123 -9.51 -1.72 14.43
CA TYR A 123 -9.29 -0.38 13.86
C TYR A 123 -10.39 0.64 14.20
N PHE A 124 -11.68 0.27 14.12
CA PHE A 124 -12.78 1.18 14.38
C PHE A 124 -12.98 1.49 15.87
N THR A 125 -12.49 0.61 16.75
CA THR A 125 -12.50 0.86 18.20
C THR A 125 -11.35 1.76 18.63
N GLU A 126 -10.21 1.63 17.98
CA GLU A 126 -8.98 2.35 18.29
C GLU A 126 -8.93 3.73 17.59
N ASN A 127 -9.32 3.82 16.31
CA ASN A 127 -9.18 5.01 15.50
C ASN A 127 -10.44 5.90 15.52
N LYS A 128 -10.41 7.00 16.27
CA LYS A 128 -11.51 7.97 16.45
C LYS A 128 -11.55 9.10 15.41
N ARG A 129 -10.85 9.01 14.27
CA ARG A 129 -10.80 10.07 13.24
C ARG A 129 -12.00 9.98 12.27
N PRO A 130 -13.05 10.82 12.39
CA PRO A 130 -14.33 10.64 11.67
C PRO A 130 -14.19 10.74 10.14
N PHE A 131 -13.36 11.66 9.60
CA PHE A 131 -13.20 11.84 8.16
C PHE A 131 -12.29 10.79 7.48
N HIS A 132 -11.43 10.13 8.23
CA HIS A 132 -10.52 9.11 7.71
C HIS A 132 -11.28 7.86 7.26
N ASN A 133 -12.32 7.47 8.00
CA ASN A 133 -13.17 6.33 7.68
C ASN A 133 -13.99 6.54 6.39
N CYS A 134 -14.47 7.76 6.16
CA CYS A 134 -15.20 8.11 4.93
C CYS A 134 -14.29 8.00 3.69
N GLY A 135 -13.04 8.49 3.78
CA GLY A 135 -12.04 8.36 2.72
C GLY A 135 -11.71 6.90 2.39
N ASN A 136 -11.45 6.07 3.40
CA ASN A 136 -11.20 4.64 3.21
C ASN A 136 -12.37 3.92 2.53
N MET A 137 -13.60 4.23 2.94
CA MET A 137 -14.81 3.64 2.34
C MET A 137 -14.96 4.05 0.87
N LEU A 138 -14.71 5.31 0.53
CA LEU A 138 -14.76 5.80 -0.85
C LEU A 138 -13.72 5.10 -1.72
N VAL A 139 -12.45 5.06 -1.29
CA VAL A 139 -11.35 4.38 -2.01
C VAL A 139 -11.68 2.92 -2.22
N ARG A 140 -12.10 2.20 -1.18
CA ARG A 140 -12.51 0.79 -1.25
C ARG A 140 -13.65 0.57 -2.27
N ARG A 141 -14.68 1.43 -2.25
CA ARG A 141 -15.79 1.34 -3.21
C ARG A 141 -15.33 1.55 -4.64
N CYS A 142 -14.52 2.58 -4.90
CA CYS A 142 -13.97 2.83 -6.23
C CYS A 142 -13.17 1.63 -6.75
N ILE A 143 -12.26 1.09 -5.94
CA ILE A 143 -11.42 -0.04 -6.36
C ILE A 143 -12.26 -1.28 -6.60
N ASN A 144 -13.14 -1.64 -5.69
CA ASN A 144 -14.00 -2.82 -5.85
C ASN A 144 -14.98 -2.67 -7.03
N MET A 145 -15.42 -1.45 -7.36
CA MET A 145 -16.27 -1.19 -8.51
C MET A 145 -15.51 -1.35 -9.85
N PHE A 146 -14.31 -0.79 -9.94
CA PHE A 146 -13.56 -0.72 -11.20
C PHE A 146 -12.72 -1.96 -11.49
N TRP A 147 -12.24 -2.66 -10.46
CA TRP A 147 -11.34 -3.82 -10.59
C TRP A 147 -11.86 -5.10 -9.93
N LYS A 148 -13.13 -5.15 -9.52
CA LYS A 148 -13.70 -6.33 -8.86
C LYS A 148 -13.53 -7.58 -9.74
N ARG A 149 -12.78 -8.55 -9.22
CA ARG A 149 -12.64 -9.89 -9.76
C ARG A 149 -12.77 -10.90 -8.61
N GLY A 150 -14.02 -11.29 -8.27
CA GLY A 150 -14.28 -12.26 -7.21
C GLY A 150 -14.33 -11.64 -5.81
N ARG A 151 -13.31 -11.87 -4.97
CA ARG A 151 -13.30 -11.44 -3.56
C ARG A 151 -13.08 -9.92 -3.44
N GLN A 152 -13.84 -9.27 -2.56
CA GLN A 152 -13.66 -7.85 -2.26
C GLN A 152 -12.38 -7.64 -1.43
N ILE A 153 -11.68 -6.54 -1.71
CA ILE A 153 -10.58 -6.06 -0.86
C ILE A 153 -11.19 -5.17 0.23
N GLU A 154 -10.99 -5.53 1.49
CA GLU A 154 -11.55 -4.79 2.62
C GLU A 154 -10.67 -3.61 3.02
N ASP A 155 -9.35 -3.78 3.13
CA ASP A 155 -8.41 -2.72 3.48
C ASP A 155 -7.40 -2.45 2.36
N VAL A 156 -7.61 -1.35 1.64
CA VAL A 156 -6.76 -0.94 0.51
C VAL A 156 -5.54 -0.12 0.97
N MET A 157 -5.67 0.59 2.10
CA MET A 157 -4.71 1.60 2.53
C MET A 157 -3.84 1.15 3.71
N THR A 158 -3.80 -0.14 3.99
CA THR A 158 -2.94 -0.69 5.04
C THR A 158 -1.48 -0.69 4.62
N GLY A 159 -0.59 -0.33 5.54
CA GLY A 159 0.86 -0.39 5.37
C GLY A 159 1.45 -1.78 5.59
N MET A 160 0.74 -2.71 6.27
CA MET A 160 1.26 -4.05 6.53
C MET A 160 0.91 -5.02 5.40
N ARG A 161 1.92 -5.43 4.62
CA ARG A 161 1.76 -6.32 3.45
C ARG A 161 2.91 -7.28 3.30
N ALA A 162 2.62 -8.56 3.07
CA ALA A 162 3.62 -9.53 2.62
C ALA A 162 3.52 -9.71 1.10
N MET A 163 4.66 -9.76 0.41
CA MET A 163 4.71 -9.74 -1.05
C MET A 163 5.74 -10.75 -1.57
N SER A 164 5.43 -11.37 -2.71
CA SER A 164 6.34 -12.28 -3.41
C SER A 164 7.42 -11.53 -4.20
N PRO A 165 8.55 -12.18 -4.52
CA PRO A 165 9.57 -11.63 -5.42
C PRO A 165 8.97 -11.26 -6.79
N LEU A 166 8.07 -12.08 -7.30
CA LEU A 166 7.40 -11.81 -8.57
C LEU A 166 6.65 -10.49 -8.54
N PHE A 167 5.85 -10.24 -7.49
CA PHE A 167 5.17 -8.97 -7.34
C PHE A 167 6.15 -7.81 -7.23
N VAL A 168 7.10 -7.89 -6.30
CA VAL A 168 8.06 -6.80 -6.00
C VAL A 168 8.88 -6.40 -7.23
N LYS A 169 9.35 -7.37 -8.02
CA LYS A 169 10.18 -7.10 -9.21
C LYS A 169 9.37 -6.71 -10.45
N SER A 170 8.06 -6.96 -10.46
CA SER A 170 7.17 -6.56 -11.56
C SER A 170 6.49 -5.21 -11.33
N PHE A 171 6.43 -4.71 -10.10
CA PHE A 171 5.67 -3.52 -9.74
C PHE A 171 6.39 -2.23 -10.14
N PRO A 172 5.83 -1.43 -11.08
CA PRO A 172 6.54 -0.28 -11.68
C PRO A 172 6.41 1.00 -10.86
N ILE A 173 6.32 1.01 -9.60
CA ILE A 173 6.10 2.10 -8.64
C ILE A 173 6.09 3.50 -9.26
N LEU A 174 4.92 4.09 -9.49
CA LEU A 174 4.75 5.43 -10.05
C LEU A 174 4.52 6.48 -8.95
N SER A 175 3.89 6.08 -7.86
CA SER A 175 3.59 6.91 -6.70
C SER A 175 4.83 7.36 -5.97
N GLN A 176 4.78 8.58 -5.42
CA GLN A 176 5.87 9.12 -4.60
C GLN A 176 5.56 9.13 -3.10
N GLY A 177 4.28 9.15 -2.73
CA GLY A 177 3.79 9.30 -1.36
C GLY A 177 2.99 8.10 -0.85
N PHE A 178 2.01 8.39 0.00
CA PHE A 178 1.14 7.39 0.65
C PHE A 178 0.14 6.72 -0.30
N GLU A 179 -0.02 7.22 -1.51
CA GLU A 179 -0.84 6.58 -2.54
C GLU A 179 -0.28 5.24 -3.03
N ILE A 180 0.94 4.89 -2.61
CA ILE A 180 1.63 3.65 -2.97
C ILE A 180 0.84 2.38 -2.60
N GLU A 181 0.18 2.33 -1.44
CA GLU A 181 -0.62 1.17 -1.03
C GLU A 181 -1.81 0.95 -1.96
N THR A 182 -2.44 2.04 -2.40
CA THR A 182 -3.53 2.01 -3.37
C THR A 182 -3.04 1.54 -4.73
N GLU A 183 -1.89 2.05 -5.18
CA GLU A 183 -1.26 1.64 -6.43
C GLU A 183 -0.90 0.15 -6.44
N MET A 184 -0.30 -0.37 -5.36
CA MET A 184 -0.01 -1.81 -5.19
C MET A 184 -1.27 -2.66 -5.36
N THR A 185 -2.37 -2.24 -4.73
CA THR A 185 -3.63 -2.97 -4.78
C THR A 185 -4.22 -2.97 -6.20
N ILE A 186 -4.25 -1.80 -6.87
CA ILE A 186 -4.75 -1.68 -8.23
C ILE A 186 -3.89 -2.48 -9.21
N PHE A 187 -2.57 -2.37 -9.12
CA PHE A 187 -1.65 -3.14 -9.95
C PHE A 187 -1.87 -4.64 -9.81
N SER A 188 -2.01 -5.13 -8.58
CA SER A 188 -2.26 -6.54 -8.32
C SER A 188 -3.56 -7.02 -8.95
N LEU A 189 -4.64 -6.26 -8.79
CA LEU A 189 -5.95 -6.59 -9.36
C LEU A 189 -5.95 -6.53 -10.90
N ALA A 190 -5.29 -5.52 -11.47
CA ALA A 190 -5.22 -5.33 -12.92
C ALA A 190 -4.42 -6.44 -13.62
N ASN A 191 -3.37 -6.95 -12.97
CA ASN A 191 -2.44 -7.95 -13.51
C ASN A 191 -2.71 -9.38 -13.00
N ASN A 192 -3.86 -9.63 -12.33
CA ASN A 192 -4.29 -10.95 -11.85
C ASN A 192 -3.33 -11.63 -10.86
N PHE A 193 -2.61 -10.85 -10.04
CA PHE A 193 -1.86 -11.42 -8.93
C PHE A 193 -2.81 -12.05 -7.91
N ARG A 194 -2.34 -13.11 -7.25
CA ARG A 194 -3.09 -13.81 -6.20
C ARG A 194 -3.02 -13.01 -4.91
N ILE A 195 -4.12 -12.33 -4.58
CA ILE A 195 -4.24 -11.52 -3.37
C ILE A 195 -4.98 -12.31 -2.30
N ALA A 196 -4.44 -12.33 -1.08
CA ALA A 196 -5.13 -12.76 0.12
C ALA A 196 -5.25 -11.59 1.09
N SER A 197 -6.29 -11.59 1.92
CA SER A 197 -6.45 -10.67 3.04
C SER A 197 -6.49 -11.45 4.35
N MET A 198 -5.81 -10.96 5.36
CA MET A 198 -5.79 -11.56 6.69
C MET A 198 -6.11 -10.48 7.72
N PRO A 199 -7.11 -10.68 8.59
CA PRO A 199 -7.40 -9.75 9.68
C PRO A 199 -6.17 -9.60 10.59
N ILE A 200 -5.79 -8.37 10.87
CA ILE A 200 -4.67 -8.05 11.75
C ILE A 200 -5.12 -7.11 12.86
N GLN A 201 -4.48 -7.21 14.02
CA GLN A 201 -4.66 -6.24 15.07
C GLN A 201 -4.05 -4.89 14.67
N TYR A 202 -4.66 -3.82 15.15
CA TYR A 202 -4.18 -2.46 14.97
C TYR A 202 -4.13 -1.78 16.34
N ARG A 203 -3.09 -1.02 16.63
CA ARG A 203 -2.97 -0.19 17.83
C ARG A 203 -2.91 1.27 17.45
N ASP A 204 -3.36 2.15 18.35
CA ASP A 204 -3.11 3.57 18.19
C ASP A 204 -1.61 3.88 18.36
N ARG A 205 -1.19 4.97 17.76
CA ARG A 205 0.18 5.48 17.94
C ARG A 205 0.42 5.83 19.40
N PRO A 206 1.63 5.57 19.93
CA PRO A 206 2.01 6.04 21.25
C PRO A 206 1.88 7.55 21.39
N GLU A 207 1.65 8.02 22.61
CA GLU A 207 1.63 9.45 22.91
C GLU A 207 2.92 10.15 22.44
N GLY A 208 2.78 11.31 21.80
CA GLY A 208 3.90 12.06 21.22
C GLY A 208 4.27 11.66 19.79
N SER A 209 3.74 10.56 19.23
CA SER A 209 3.88 10.22 17.83
C SER A 209 2.73 10.79 16.99
N PHE A 210 3.07 11.52 15.92
CA PHE A 210 2.09 12.19 15.06
C PHE A 210 2.06 11.59 13.66
N SER A 211 0.85 11.45 13.12
CA SER A 211 0.68 11.02 11.72
C SER A 211 1.22 12.07 10.76
N LYS A 212 2.09 11.66 9.84
CA LYS A 212 2.62 12.49 8.75
C LYS A 212 1.66 12.59 7.56
N LEU A 213 0.56 11.84 7.59
CA LEU A 213 -0.46 11.83 6.56
C LEU A 213 -1.41 13.02 6.70
N SER A 214 -1.56 13.81 5.62
CA SER A 214 -2.53 14.90 5.51
C SER A 214 -3.82 14.39 4.87
N THR A 215 -4.91 14.32 5.64
CA THR A 215 -6.18 13.72 5.20
C THR A 215 -6.68 14.27 3.86
N PHE A 216 -6.67 15.59 3.66
CA PHE A 216 -7.19 16.20 2.43
C PHE A 216 -6.20 16.10 1.26
N ARG A 217 -4.93 16.48 1.47
CA ARG A 217 -3.92 16.49 0.41
C ARG A 217 -3.59 15.08 -0.08
N ASP A 218 -3.37 14.16 0.84
CA ASP A 218 -3.03 12.79 0.47
C ASP A 218 -4.27 12.03 -0.01
N GLY A 219 -5.46 12.30 0.55
CA GLY A 219 -6.73 11.80 0.03
C GLY A 219 -6.98 12.21 -1.43
N PHE A 220 -6.72 13.48 -1.79
CA PHE A 220 -6.82 13.93 -3.18
C PHE A 220 -5.82 13.22 -4.09
N ARG A 221 -4.57 13.01 -3.63
CA ARG A 221 -3.56 12.26 -4.38
C ARG A 221 -3.99 10.82 -4.64
N VAL A 222 -4.55 10.14 -3.64
CA VAL A 222 -5.09 8.79 -3.78
C VAL A 222 -6.19 8.75 -4.84
N LEU A 223 -7.17 9.66 -4.80
CA LEU A 223 -8.25 9.73 -5.80
C LEU A 223 -7.71 10.02 -7.20
N LYS A 224 -6.74 10.93 -7.32
CA LYS A 224 -6.06 11.21 -8.59
C LYS A 224 -5.35 9.95 -9.12
N THR A 225 -4.64 9.23 -8.26
CA THR A 225 -3.96 7.98 -8.62
C THR A 225 -4.97 6.94 -9.12
N ILE A 226 -6.11 6.76 -8.43
CA ILE A 226 -7.18 5.86 -8.88
C ILE A 226 -7.67 6.26 -10.28
N ALA A 227 -7.93 7.54 -10.53
CA ALA A 227 -8.42 8.03 -11.82
C ALA A 227 -7.40 7.81 -12.95
N VAL A 228 -6.11 8.10 -12.69
CA VAL A 228 -5.02 7.87 -13.65
C VAL A 228 -4.88 6.39 -13.98
N LEU A 229 -4.78 5.54 -12.95
CA LEU A 229 -4.65 4.09 -13.14
C LEU A 229 -5.90 3.48 -13.79
N PHE A 230 -7.10 3.98 -13.48
CA PHE A 230 -8.32 3.56 -14.16
C PHE A 230 -8.26 3.86 -15.66
N LYS A 231 -7.82 5.06 -16.05
CA LYS A 231 -7.60 5.44 -17.45
C LYS A 231 -6.57 4.51 -18.11
N ASP A 232 -5.48 4.20 -17.43
CA ASP A 232 -4.37 3.44 -17.99
C ASP A 232 -4.68 1.93 -18.10
N TYR A 233 -5.38 1.35 -17.13
CA TYR A 233 -5.75 -0.08 -17.13
C TYR A 233 -7.09 -0.39 -17.81
N ARG A 234 -7.98 0.60 -17.99
CA ARG A 234 -9.31 0.46 -18.60
C ARG A 234 -9.58 1.55 -19.64
N PRO A 235 -8.65 1.80 -20.58
CA PRO A 235 -8.77 2.92 -21.53
C PRO A 235 -10.06 2.88 -22.34
N LEU A 236 -10.49 1.70 -22.79
CA LEU A 236 -11.72 1.56 -23.57
C LEU A 236 -12.95 2.04 -22.80
N LEU A 237 -13.09 1.68 -21.51
CA LEU A 237 -14.22 2.15 -20.71
C LEU A 237 -14.22 3.67 -20.54
N VAL A 238 -13.06 4.26 -20.29
CA VAL A 238 -12.94 5.71 -20.09
C VAL A 238 -13.26 6.45 -21.39
N PHE A 239 -12.56 6.13 -22.48
CA PHE A 239 -12.74 6.86 -23.76
C PHE A 239 -14.09 6.58 -24.40
N TRP A 240 -14.64 5.37 -24.27
CA TRP A 240 -15.99 5.06 -24.73
C TRP A 240 -17.06 5.85 -23.97
N SER A 241 -16.93 5.96 -22.64
CA SER A 241 -17.87 6.76 -21.84
C SER A 241 -17.82 8.24 -22.21
N VAL A 242 -16.61 8.79 -22.45
CA VAL A 242 -16.44 10.17 -22.92
C VAL A 242 -17.04 10.35 -24.30
N ALA A 243 -16.79 9.44 -25.24
CA ALA A 243 -17.35 9.49 -26.59
C ALA A 243 -18.89 9.44 -26.58
N CYS A 244 -19.48 8.54 -25.78
CA CYS A 244 -20.94 8.49 -25.62
C CYS A 244 -21.51 9.80 -25.05
N LEU A 245 -20.85 10.37 -24.03
CA LEU A 245 -21.28 11.65 -23.44
C LEU A 245 -21.26 12.78 -24.50
N LEU A 246 -20.17 12.87 -25.24
CA LEU A 246 -20.05 13.89 -26.31
C LEU A 246 -21.09 13.70 -27.43
N ALA A 247 -21.36 12.45 -27.80
CA ALA A 247 -22.41 12.15 -28.80
C ALA A 247 -23.81 12.55 -28.30
N LEU A 248 -24.13 12.28 -27.02
CA LEU A 248 -25.40 12.68 -26.41
C LEU A 248 -25.53 14.21 -26.31
N LEU A 249 -24.46 14.91 -25.94
CA LEU A 249 -24.42 16.37 -25.91
C LEU A 249 -24.60 16.95 -27.31
N SER A 250 -23.90 16.40 -28.31
CA SER A 250 -24.04 16.83 -29.72
C SER A 250 -25.46 16.64 -30.24
N LEU A 251 -26.07 15.47 -29.93
CA LEU A 251 -27.46 15.20 -30.32
C LEU A 251 -28.43 16.15 -29.59
N GLY A 252 -28.22 16.42 -28.30
CA GLY A 252 -29.04 17.38 -27.55
C GLY A 252 -28.98 18.82 -28.09
N LEU A 253 -27.82 19.22 -28.58
CA LEU A 253 -27.66 20.54 -29.23
C LEU A 253 -28.22 20.59 -30.68
N PHE A 254 -28.16 19.46 -31.38
CA PHE A 254 -28.61 19.35 -32.76
C PHE A 254 -30.14 19.31 -32.88
N LEU A 255 -30.84 18.58 -32.00
CA LEU A 255 -32.29 18.39 -32.07
C LEU A 255 -33.12 19.69 -32.10
N PRO A 256 -32.85 20.72 -31.26
CA PRO A 256 -33.53 22.01 -31.36
C PRO A 256 -33.33 22.69 -32.71
N VAL A 257 -32.09 22.70 -33.23
CA VAL A 257 -31.77 23.29 -34.54
C VAL A 257 -32.52 22.58 -35.69
N LEU A 258 -32.59 21.24 -35.61
CA LEU A 258 -33.35 20.47 -36.57
C LEU A 258 -34.85 20.77 -36.48
N GLY A 259 -35.40 20.97 -35.29
CA GLY A 259 -36.79 21.36 -35.08
C GLY A 259 -37.14 22.72 -35.67
N GLU A 260 -36.25 23.71 -35.49
CA GLU A 260 -36.38 25.03 -36.09
C GLU A 260 -36.30 25.00 -37.66
N TYR A 261 -35.44 24.13 -38.18
CA TYR A 261 -35.30 23.98 -39.65
C TYR A 261 -36.49 23.28 -40.29
N MET A 262 -37.19 22.40 -39.55
CA MET A 262 -38.37 21.64 -40.04
C MET A 262 -39.70 22.34 -39.83
N SER A 263 -39.75 23.41 -39.03
CA SER A 263 -40.94 24.26 -38.80
C SER A 263 -41.04 25.39 -39.81
#